data_e9de7be179105f74903f5cbbe867ddd8
#
_entry.id   e9de7be179105f74903f5cbbe867ddd8
#
_cell.length_a   1.000
_cell.length_b   1.000
_cell.length_c   1.000
_cell.angle_alpha   90.00
_cell.angle_beta   90.00
_cell.angle_gamma   90.00
#
_symmetry.space_group_name_H-M   'P 1'
#
loop_
_entity.id
_entity.type
_entity.pdbx_description
1 polymer ?
#
loop_
_entity_poly.entity_id
_entity_poly.type
_entity_poly.pdbx_seq_one_letter_code
_entity_poly.pdbx_strand_id
1 'polypeptide(L)'
;MATDRSRKLFVNLAVRDLKKSMEFFSKLGFEFNPKFTDDNAACMIVSEEAYVMLLVEPFFKTFTKRELCDTTRQTEGLFALSCGSRGEVDEMVRKAVSAGGRIASEPQDHGFMYGRSFYDPDGHHWEVFWMDPAAQ
;
A
#
# COMPACT_ATOMS: atom_id res chain seq x y z
N MET A 1 13.64 -29.56 9.31
CA MET A 1 14.16 -28.95 8.08
C MET A 1 13.68 -27.50 7.97
N ALA A 2 14.59 -26.62 7.67
CA ALA A 2 14.24 -25.22 7.54
C ALA A 2 13.58 -24.94 6.18
N THR A 3 12.49 -24.19 6.20
CA THR A 3 11.87 -23.68 4.99
C THR A 3 12.65 -22.45 4.55
N ASP A 4 12.88 -22.31 3.26
CA ASP A 4 13.47 -21.08 2.73
C ASP A 4 12.47 -19.95 2.94
N ARG A 5 12.87 -18.95 3.73
CA ARG A 5 12.02 -17.80 4.06
C ARG A 5 12.45 -16.54 3.36
N SER A 6 13.31 -16.66 2.35
CA SER A 6 13.77 -15.51 1.57
C SER A 6 12.82 -15.14 0.45
N ARG A 7 11.69 -15.84 0.30
CA ARG A 7 10.69 -15.54 -0.72
C ARG A 7 10.19 -14.12 -0.54
N LYS A 8 10.22 -13.37 -1.62
CA LYS A 8 9.73 -11.99 -1.63
C LYS A 8 8.32 -11.94 -2.19
N LEU A 9 7.53 -11.03 -1.63
CA LEU A 9 6.18 -10.77 -2.13
C LEU A 9 6.18 -9.51 -2.96
N PHE A 10 5.60 -9.58 -4.15
CA PHE A 10 5.39 -8.42 -5.02
C PHE A 10 3.90 -8.31 -5.31
N VAL A 11 3.25 -7.33 -4.70
CA VAL A 11 1.86 -7.01 -4.99
C VAL A 11 1.85 -6.00 -6.12
N ASN A 12 1.08 -6.26 -7.17
CA ASN A 12 1.00 -5.37 -8.33
C ASN A 12 -0.37 -4.69 -8.35
N LEU A 13 -0.37 -3.38 -8.43
CA LEU A 13 -1.59 -2.56 -8.44
C LEU A 13 -1.60 -1.68 -9.69
N ALA A 14 -2.78 -1.54 -10.29
CA ALA A 14 -2.96 -0.64 -11.44
C ALA A 14 -3.16 0.79 -10.97
N VAL A 15 -2.49 1.73 -11.62
CA VAL A 15 -2.63 3.15 -11.32
C VAL A 15 -2.91 3.94 -12.59
N ARG A 16 -3.66 5.03 -12.46
CA ARG A 16 -4.01 5.89 -13.59
C ARG A 16 -2.92 6.90 -13.91
N ASP A 17 -2.23 7.39 -12.89
CA ASP A 17 -1.16 8.38 -13.03
C ASP A 17 0.01 7.97 -12.15
N LEU A 18 1.05 7.39 -12.76
CA LEU A 18 2.17 6.83 -12.01
C LEU A 18 2.91 7.89 -11.20
N LYS A 19 3.12 9.08 -11.75
CA LYS A 19 3.82 10.15 -11.03
C LYS A 19 3.06 10.59 -9.79
N LYS A 20 1.74 10.72 -9.89
CA LYS A 20 0.91 11.07 -8.74
C LYS A 20 0.97 9.99 -7.66
N SER A 21 0.92 8.73 -8.06
CA SER A 21 1.02 7.62 -7.11
C SER A 21 2.37 7.62 -6.41
N MET A 22 3.45 7.82 -7.15
CA MET A 22 4.79 7.87 -6.58
C MET A 22 4.94 9.05 -5.61
N GLU A 23 4.41 10.22 -5.96
CA GLU A 23 4.44 11.38 -5.08
C GLU A 23 3.65 11.12 -3.81
N PHE A 24 2.48 10.50 -3.94
CA PHE A 24 1.65 10.16 -2.78
C PHE A 24 2.42 9.28 -1.80
N PHE A 25 2.94 8.16 -2.27
CA PHE A 25 3.65 7.21 -1.39
C PHE A 25 4.98 7.74 -0.89
N SER A 26 5.65 8.59 -1.67
CA SER A 26 6.87 9.27 -1.21
C SER A 26 6.59 10.18 -0.03
N LYS A 27 5.45 10.88 -0.05
CA LYS A 27 5.02 11.74 1.07
C LYS A 27 4.69 10.93 2.32
N LEU A 28 4.32 9.67 2.16
CA LEU A 28 4.09 8.76 3.28
C LEU A 28 5.40 8.16 3.83
N GLY A 29 6.51 8.38 3.14
CA GLY A 29 7.82 7.91 3.58
C GLY A 29 8.36 6.69 2.83
N PHE A 30 7.66 6.22 1.80
CA PHE A 30 8.13 5.06 1.03
C PHE A 30 9.15 5.46 -0.02
N GLU A 31 10.11 4.57 -0.26
CA GLU A 31 11.11 4.75 -1.30
C GLU A 31 10.85 3.77 -2.42
N PHE A 32 11.38 4.07 -3.60
CA PHE A 32 11.23 3.25 -4.79
C PHE A 32 12.58 2.73 -5.26
N ASN A 33 12.61 1.49 -5.73
CA ASN A 33 13.82 0.89 -6.26
C ASN A 33 14.02 1.36 -7.71
N PRO A 34 15.08 2.16 -7.99
CA PRO A 34 15.28 2.70 -9.33
C PRO A 34 15.56 1.64 -10.40
N LYS A 35 16.08 0.48 -10.00
CA LYS A 35 16.35 -0.60 -10.95
C LYS A 35 15.09 -1.18 -11.58
N PHE A 36 13.95 -1.08 -10.86
CA PHE A 36 12.68 -1.64 -11.31
C PHE A 36 11.62 -0.56 -11.42
N THR A 37 12.03 0.67 -11.68
CA THR A 37 11.14 1.82 -11.86
C THR A 37 11.45 2.47 -13.20
N ASP A 38 10.39 2.64 -14.02
CA ASP A 38 10.48 3.31 -15.31
C ASP A 38 9.16 4.07 -15.56
N ASP A 39 8.86 4.38 -16.84
CA ASP A 39 7.65 5.13 -17.17
C ASP A 39 6.37 4.33 -17.00
N ASN A 40 6.46 3.00 -16.94
CA ASN A 40 5.29 2.10 -16.86
C ASN A 40 5.09 1.48 -15.49
N ALA A 41 6.12 1.46 -14.67
CA ALA A 41 6.08 0.74 -13.39
C ALA A 41 6.98 1.40 -12.36
N ALA A 42 6.57 1.37 -11.11
CA ALA A 42 7.38 1.82 -9.99
C ALA A 42 7.39 0.73 -8.92
N CYS A 43 8.58 0.41 -8.42
CA CYS A 43 8.75 -0.61 -7.39
C CYS A 43 8.85 0.05 -6.03
N MET A 44 7.73 0.06 -5.29
CA MET A 44 7.68 0.62 -3.94
C MET A 44 8.21 -0.39 -2.94
N ILE A 45 9.17 0.04 -2.13
CA ILE A 45 9.80 -0.81 -1.13
C ILE A 45 9.00 -0.73 0.17
N VAL A 46 8.43 -1.85 0.62
CA VAL A 46 7.76 -1.93 1.91
C VAL A 46 8.75 -2.41 2.96
N SER A 47 9.49 -3.45 2.63
CA SER A 47 10.54 -4.03 3.46
C SER A 47 11.50 -4.79 2.55
N GLU A 48 12.50 -5.46 3.13
CA GLU A 48 13.42 -6.29 2.33
C GLU A 48 12.72 -7.45 1.65
N GLU A 49 11.57 -7.89 2.17
CA GLU A 49 10.86 -9.07 1.66
C GLU A 49 9.53 -8.72 0.98
N ALA A 50 9.10 -7.47 1.02
CA ALA A 50 7.78 -7.10 0.50
C ALA A 50 7.85 -5.82 -0.33
N TYR A 51 7.21 -5.87 -1.50
CA TYR A 51 7.21 -4.77 -2.46
C TYR A 51 5.82 -4.59 -3.04
N VAL A 52 5.52 -3.37 -3.45
CA VAL A 52 4.30 -3.08 -4.20
C VAL A 52 4.72 -2.45 -5.53
N MET A 53 4.33 -3.11 -6.62
CA MET A 53 4.57 -2.57 -7.96
C MET A 53 3.36 -1.75 -8.36
N LEU A 54 3.59 -0.48 -8.66
CA LEU A 54 2.55 0.39 -9.19
C LEU A 54 2.72 0.40 -10.71
N LEU A 55 1.72 -0.12 -11.41
CA LEU A 55 1.79 -0.28 -12.87
C LEU A 55 0.74 0.60 -13.53
N VAL A 56 1.13 1.34 -14.57
CA VAL A 56 0.12 2.06 -15.34
C VAL A 56 -0.88 1.06 -15.91
N GLU A 57 -2.16 1.46 -16.04
CA GLU A 57 -3.23 0.53 -16.42
C GLU A 57 -2.94 -0.25 -17.71
N PRO A 58 -2.46 0.37 -18.79
CA PRO A 58 -2.16 -0.40 -20.00
C PRO A 58 -1.11 -1.49 -19.77
N PHE A 59 -0.13 -1.23 -18.93
CA PHE A 59 0.90 -2.23 -18.63
C PHE A 59 0.35 -3.34 -17.74
N PHE A 60 -0.45 -2.98 -16.73
CA PHE A 60 -1.11 -3.96 -15.88
C PHE A 60 -1.96 -4.94 -16.71
N LYS A 61 -2.66 -4.43 -17.71
CA LYS A 61 -3.53 -5.24 -18.58
C LYS A 61 -2.77 -6.32 -19.34
N THR A 62 -1.46 -6.17 -19.52
CA THR A 62 -0.68 -7.19 -20.21
C THR A 62 -0.50 -8.46 -19.38
N PHE A 63 -0.75 -8.40 -18.08
CA PHE A 63 -0.55 -9.53 -17.17
C PHE A 63 -1.84 -10.28 -16.85
N THR A 64 -3.00 -9.79 -17.25
CA THR A 64 -4.28 -10.44 -16.94
C THR A 64 -5.19 -10.40 -18.16
N LYS A 65 -6.04 -11.43 -18.26
CA LYS A 65 -7.06 -11.50 -19.31
C LYS A 65 -8.40 -10.93 -18.84
N ARG A 66 -8.49 -10.59 -17.55
CA ARG A 66 -9.73 -10.06 -16.99
C ARG A 66 -9.69 -8.55 -16.96
N GLU A 67 -10.86 -7.95 -16.80
CA GLU A 67 -10.98 -6.51 -16.69
C GLU A 67 -10.33 -6.02 -15.39
N LEU A 68 -9.81 -4.80 -15.40
CA LEU A 68 -9.31 -4.18 -14.19
C LEU A 68 -10.47 -3.88 -13.25
N CYS A 69 -10.21 -4.05 -11.94
CA CYS A 69 -11.15 -3.64 -10.92
C CYS A 69 -11.33 -2.12 -10.96
N ASP A 70 -12.58 -1.67 -10.91
CA ASP A 70 -12.87 -0.24 -10.80
C ASP A 70 -12.73 0.17 -9.33
N THR A 71 -11.56 0.66 -8.96
CA THR A 71 -11.24 1.01 -7.58
C THR A 71 -11.91 2.29 -7.10
N THR A 72 -12.65 2.98 -7.96
CA THR A 72 -13.50 4.09 -7.51
C THR A 72 -14.78 3.57 -6.84
N ARG A 73 -15.13 2.31 -7.05
CA ARG A 73 -16.38 1.70 -6.57
C ARG A 73 -16.19 0.34 -5.90
N GLN A 74 -15.10 -0.35 -6.19
CA GLN A 74 -14.86 -1.72 -5.77
C GLN A 74 -13.50 -1.83 -5.12
N THR A 75 -13.36 -2.78 -4.20
CA THR A 75 -12.10 -3.06 -3.53
C THR A 75 -11.62 -4.45 -3.93
N GLU A 76 -10.48 -4.53 -4.62
CA GLU A 76 -9.91 -5.81 -5.03
C GLU A 76 -9.09 -6.49 -3.93
N GLY A 77 -8.73 -5.74 -2.89
CA GLY A 77 -7.94 -6.29 -1.79
C GLY A 77 -7.74 -5.24 -0.69
N LEU A 78 -7.34 -5.71 0.47
CA LEU A 78 -6.99 -4.85 1.60
C LEU A 78 -5.49 -4.99 1.83
N PHE A 79 -4.75 -3.89 1.71
CA PHE A 79 -3.30 -3.90 1.80
C PHE A 79 -2.89 -3.36 3.17
N ALA A 80 -2.54 -4.27 4.07
CA ALA A 80 -2.30 -3.93 5.46
C ALA A 80 -0.80 -3.80 5.74
N LEU A 81 -0.42 -2.68 6.34
CA LEU A 81 0.96 -2.36 6.70
C LEU A 81 1.05 -2.20 8.22
N SER A 82 2.03 -2.87 8.82
CA SER A 82 2.26 -2.73 10.25
C SER A 82 3.05 -1.46 10.55
N CYS A 83 2.77 -0.87 11.70
CA CYS A 83 3.45 0.31 12.20
C CYS A 83 4.02 0.00 13.59
N GLY A 84 5.02 0.77 14.01
CA GLY A 84 5.70 0.55 15.27
C GLY A 84 4.98 1.11 16.50
N SER A 85 3.97 1.96 16.29
CA SER A 85 3.23 2.59 17.39
C SER A 85 1.89 3.11 16.90
N ARG A 86 0.99 3.41 17.84
CA ARG A 86 -0.29 4.08 17.54
C ARG A 86 -0.06 5.43 16.88
N GLY A 87 0.93 6.18 17.37
CA GLY A 87 1.27 7.48 16.80
C GLY A 87 1.71 7.39 15.35
N GLU A 88 2.45 6.34 15.00
CA GLU A 88 2.87 6.11 13.61
C GLU A 88 1.67 5.82 12.71
N VAL A 89 0.68 5.06 13.21
CA VAL A 89 -0.57 4.81 12.46
C VAL A 89 -1.27 6.13 12.16
N ASP A 90 -1.47 6.97 13.16
CA ASP A 90 -2.15 8.27 12.99
C ASP A 90 -1.36 9.18 12.04
N GLU A 91 -0.05 9.18 12.16
CA GLU A 91 0.80 10.02 11.31
C GLU A 91 0.72 9.60 9.85
N MET A 92 0.71 8.30 9.58
CA MET A 92 0.59 7.80 8.22
C MET A 92 -0.74 8.20 7.58
N VAL A 93 -1.84 8.07 8.33
CA VAL A 93 -3.16 8.48 7.82
C VAL A 93 -3.21 9.98 7.59
N ARG A 94 -2.64 10.77 8.52
CA ARG A 94 -2.58 12.23 8.35
C ARG A 94 -1.84 12.60 7.07
N LYS A 95 -0.70 11.98 6.81
CA LYS A 95 0.06 12.21 5.60
C LYS A 95 -0.69 11.78 4.35
N ALA A 96 -1.39 10.63 4.42
CA ALA A 96 -2.18 10.13 3.30
C ALA A 96 -3.28 11.12 2.91
N VAL A 97 -4.03 11.61 3.89
CA VAL A 97 -5.10 12.59 3.62
C VAL A 97 -4.50 13.90 3.08
N SER A 98 -3.40 14.36 3.65
CA SER A 98 -2.72 15.57 3.20
C SER A 98 -2.17 15.44 1.77
N ALA A 99 -1.81 14.23 1.36
CA ALA A 99 -1.23 13.97 0.05
C ALA A 99 -2.25 13.65 -1.05
N GLY A 100 -3.55 13.68 -0.73
CA GLY A 100 -4.60 13.44 -1.71
C GLY A 100 -5.38 12.16 -1.54
N GLY A 101 -5.09 11.39 -0.50
CA GLY A 101 -5.88 10.20 -0.15
C GLY A 101 -7.12 10.59 0.65
N ARG A 102 -7.91 9.58 1.01
CA ARG A 102 -9.14 9.78 1.79
C ARG A 102 -9.24 8.71 2.86
N ILE A 103 -9.92 9.05 3.97
CA ILE A 103 -10.20 8.08 5.02
C ILE A 103 -11.20 7.06 4.50
N ALA A 104 -10.91 5.76 4.71
CA ALA A 104 -11.77 4.69 4.20
C ALA A 104 -12.82 4.26 5.24
N SER A 105 -12.45 4.23 6.52
CA SER A 105 -13.38 3.81 7.59
C SER A 105 -12.95 4.40 8.92
N GLU A 106 -13.81 4.20 9.93
CA GLU A 106 -13.53 4.66 11.30
C GLU A 106 -12.35 3.90 11.91
N PRO A 107 -11.60 4.54 12.82
CA PRO A 107 -10.53 3.83 13.53
C PRO A 107 -11.06 2.60 14.27
N GLN A 108 -10.23 1.57 14.34
CA GLN A 108 -10.53 0.32 15.06
C GLN A 108 -9.55 0.21 16.22
N ASP A 109 -10.04 0.41 17.43
CA ASP A 109 -9.20 0.34 18.61
C ASP A 109 -9.67 -0.80 19.53
N HIS A 110 -8.87 -1.85 19.59
CA HIS A 110 -9.14 -3.03 20.39
C HIS A 110 -8.24 -3.12 21.63
N GLY A 111 -7.54 -2.04 21.96
CA GLY A 111 -6.59 -2.01 23.07
C GLY A 111 -5.24 -2.62 22.70
N PHE A 112 -5.23 -3.91 22.38
CA PHE A 112 -4.00 -4.62 21.95
C PHE A 112 -3.65 -4.36 20.49
N MET A 113 -4.58 -3.82 19.72
CA MET A 113 -4.40 -3.49 18.31
C MET A 113 -5.15 -2.20 17.99
N TYR A 114 -4.49 -1.35 17.20
CA TYR A 114 -5.08 -0.10 16.75
C TYR A 114 -4.87 0.00 15.24
N GLY A 115 -5.96 0.18 14.49
CA GLY A 115 -5.90 0.24 13.04
C GLY A 115 -6.71 1.38 12.46
N ARG A 116 -6.25 1.88 11.33
CA ARG A 116 -6.94 2.89 10.55
C ARG A 116 -6.78 2.56 9.06
N SER A 117 -7.58 3.19 8.23
CA SER A 117 -7.54 2.90 6.81
C SER A 117 -7.69 4.16 5.97
N PHE A 118 -7.18 4.07 4.74
CA PHE A 118 -7.32 5.17 3.78
C PHE A 118 -7.35 4.61 2.36
N TYR A 119 -7.87 5.44 1.44
CA TYR A 119 -7.77 5.18 0.03
C TYR A 119 -6.63 6.02 -0.54
N ASP A 120 -5.85 5.43 -1.43
CA ASP A 120 -4.85 6.18 -2.18
C ASP A 120 -5.54 6.93 -3.35
N PRO A 121 -4.80 7.74 -4.15
CA PRO A 121 -5.43 8.51 -5.23
C PRO A 121 -6.19 7.68 -6.26
N ASP A 122 -5.85 6.41 -6.42
CA ASP A 122 -6.55 5.50 -7.33
C ASP A 122 -7.73 4.77 -6.68
N GLY A 123 -7.88 4.89 -5.36
CA GLY A 123 -8.94 4.24 -4.62
C GLY A 123 -8.58 2.87 -4.06
N HIS A 124 -7.33 2.48 -4.13
CA HIS A 124 -6.89 1.23 -3.49
C HIS A 124 -7.00 1.39 -1.97
N HIS A 125 -7.46 0.34 -1.30
CA HIS A 125 -7.75 0.35 0.12
C HIS A 125 -6.53 -0.11 0.92
N TRP A 126 -5.98 0.79 1.72
CA TRP A 126 -4.83 0.51 2.58
C TRP A 126 -5.26 0.50 4.04
N GLU A 127 -4.73 -0.47 4.80
CA GLU A 127 -4.91 -0.58 6.24
C GLU A 127 -3.55 -0.33 6.88
N VAL A 128 -3.51 0.47 7.95
CA VAL A 128 -2.29 0.64 8.73
C VAL A 128 -2.62 0.32 10.19
N PHE A 129 -1.77 -0.46 10.83
CA PHE A 129 -2.09 -0.94 12.17
C PHE A 129 -0.85 -1.10 13.04
N TRP A 130 -1.09 -0.97 14.33
CA TRP A 130 -0.12 -1.31 15.37
C TRP A 130 -0.71 -2.42 16.22
N MET A 131 0.11 -3.36 16.61
CA MET A 131 -0.28 -4.43 17.51
C MET A 131 0.70 -4.46 18.66
N ASP A 132 0.17 -4.58 19.90
CA ASP A 132 1.01 -4.71 21.08
C ASP A 132 1.92 -5.92 20.91
N PRO A 133 3.25 -5.78 21.05
CA PRO A 133 4.16 -6.91 20.92
C PRO A 133 3.84 -8.07 21.84
N ALA A 134 3.25 -7.80 23.00
CA ALA A 134 2.86 -8.84 23.96
C ALA A 134 1.65 -9.66 23.49
N ALA A 135 0.93 -9.17 22.47
CA ALA A 135 -0.28 -9.83 21.94
C ALA A 135 0.01 -10.68 20.70
N GLN A 136 1.25 -10.67 20.23
CA GLN A 136 1.63 -11.38 19.02
C GLN A 136 2.15 -12.80 19.29
#